data_86c1eeb51ed1282f5015aec01626f08b
#
_entry.id   86c1eeb51ed1282f5015aec01626f08b
#
_cell.length_a   1.000
_cell.length_b   1.000
_cell.length_c   1.000
_cell.angle_alpha   90.00
_cell.angle_beta   90.00
_cell.angle_gamma   90.00
#
_symmetry.space_group_name_H-M   'P 1'
#
loop_
_entity.id
_entity.type
_entity.pdbx_description
1 polymer ?
#
loop_
_entity_poly.entity_id
_entity_poly.type
_entity_poly.pdbx_seq_one_letter_code
_entity_poly.pdbx_strand_id
1 'polypeptide(L)'
;MKRIVILGGGESGAGAAVLAQKEGFDVFVSDLSAIKEPYKKLLDDHHIEWEEGQHTAEKILNADEIIKSPGIPKEAPMVQKLMQQGTPIISEIEFAGRYTHAKMVCITGSNGKTTTTSLIYHIFKTAGLDVGLAGNIGHSLALQVAESPHEYYVIELSSFQLDNMYQFKADVAILLNITPDHLDRYDNCFENYAEAKLRILQNQTQADSFIYWKDDPVIAKELQKHAVHAQTYPFAAHKENGVVGYIEQEQYTLAHPSTFQMPQSELSLTGKHNLYNSLAAGLAANIVGIPHDIIRRSLSDFPGVEHRLEKVCKVNNVLYINDSKATNVDACWYALESMTTPTILILGGRDKGNDYKPLLPLVKERCVGLVYLGANNQKLHDNFDALGLPVRDTHSMSDCVKACFEMAKPGETVLLSPCCASFDLFKNMEDRGEQFKTLVRNL
;
A
#
# COMPACT_ATOMS: atom_id res chain seq x y z
N MET A 1 -18.62 -25.55 -20.95
CA MET A 1 -17.48 -24.99 -20.16
C MET A 1 -17.88 -23.59 -19.81
N LYS A 2 -17.74 -23.17 -18.55
CA LYS A 2 -17.98 -21.75 -18.17
C LYS A 2 -16.88 -20.88 -18.74
N ARG A 3 -17.26 -19.68 -19.21
CA ARG A 3 -16.35 -18.70 -19.81
C ARG A 3 -16.00 -17.61 -18.82
N ILE A 4 -14.71 -17.41 -18.57
CA ILE A 4 -14.16 -16.30 -17.79
C ILE A 4 -13.42 -15.37 -18.73
N VAL A 5 -13.77 -14.09 -18.66
CA VAL A 5 -13.02 -13.04 -19.37
C VAL A 5 -12.32 -12.14 -18.36
N ILE A 6 -11.04 -11.88 -18.63
CA ILE A 6 -10.20 -11.03 -17.80
C ILE A 6 -10.06 -9.66 -18.47
N LEU A 7 -10.42 -8.60 -17.77
CA LEU A 7 -10.18 -7.21 -18.17
C LEU A 7 -8.90 -6.68 -17.53
N GLY A 8 -7.90 -6.43 -18.38
CA GLY A 8 -6.55 -6.01 -18.01
C GLY A 8 -5.56 -7.17 -18.00
N GLY A 9 -4.56 -7.12 -18.88
CA GLY A 9 -3.51 -8.13 -19.09
C GLY A 9 -2.23 -7.90 -18.29
N GLY A 10 -2.28 -7.14 -17.17
CA GLY A 10 -1.17 -6.98 -16.24
C GLY A 10 -0.97 -8.22 -15.35
N GLU A 11 -0.13 -8.08 -14.32
CA GLU A 11 0.26 -9.19 -13.43
C GLU A 11 -0.94 -9.93 -12.83
N SER A 12 -1.89 -9.22 -12.23
CA SER A 12 -3.09 -9.83 -11.64
C SER A 12 -3.96 -10.52 -12.69
N GLY A 13 -4.11 -9.91 -13.87
CA GLY A 13 -4.94 -10.48 -14.94
C GLY A 13 -4.33 -11.70 -15.58
N ALA A 14 -3.04 -11.67 -15.90
CA ALA A 14 -2.33 -12.83 -16.45
C ALA A 14 -2.33 -14.00 -15.45
N GLY A 15 -2.08 -13.73 -14.16
CA GLY A 15 -2.15 -14.75 -13.11
C GLY A 15 -3.55 -15.36 -12.94
N ALA A 16 -4.60 -14.50 -12.96
CA ALA A 16 -5.99 -14.98 -12.93
C ALA A 16 -6.32 -15.87 -14.14
N ALA A 17 -5.80 -15.53 -15.32
CA ALA A 17 -6.01 -16.29 -16.54
C ALA A 17 -5.39 -17.70 -16.44
N VAL A 18 -4.17 -17.81 -15.92
CA VAL A 18 -3.49 -19.10 -15.70
C VAL A 18 -4.27 -19.96 -14.70
N LEU A 19 -4.71 -19.39 -13.57
CA LEU A 19 -5.52 -20.13 -12.61
C LEU A 19 -6.85 -20.58 -13.22
N ALA A 20 -7.55 -19.70 -13.91
CA ALA A 20 -8.83 -20.02 -14.53
C ALA A 20 -8.70 -21.15 -15.58
N GLN A 21 -7.65 -21.13 -16.40
CA GLN A 21 -7.37 -22.19 -17.35
C GLN A 21 -7.09 -23.53 -16.65
N LYS A 22 -6.26 -23.50 -15.58
CA LYS A 22 -5.95 -24.69 -14.78
C LYS A 22 -7.20 -25.32 -14.16
N GLU A 23 -8.16 -24.48 -13.75
CA GLU A 23 -9.46 -24.90 -13.21
C GLU A 23 -10.49 -25.30 -14.30
N GLY A 24 -10.08 -25.33 -15.56
CA GLY A 24 -10.87 -25.84 -16.67
C GLY A 24 -11.92 -24.89 -17.23
N PHE A 25 -11.71 -23.57 -17.11
CA PHE A 25 -12.55 -22.55 -17.74
C PHE A 25 -12.12 -22.28 -19.19
N ASP A 26 -13.04 -21.77 -19.99
CA ASP A 26 -12.74 -21.10 -21.25
C ASP A 26 -12.31 -19.67 -20.95
N VAL A 27 -11.07 -19.30 -21.27
CA VAL A 27 -10.43 -18.07 -20.80
C VAL A 27 -10.07 -17.15 -21.96
N PHE A 28 -10.40 -15.88 -21.81
CA PHE A 28 -10.00 -14.82 -22.73
C PHE A 28 -9.51 -13.58 -21.95
N VAL A 29 -8.37 -13.01 -22.34
CA VAL A 29 -7.81 -11.79 -21.75
C VAL A 29 -7.94 -10.63 -22.72
N SER A 30 -8.44 -9.48 -22.26
CA SER A 30 -8.57 -8.28 -23.09
C SER A 30 -8.02 -7.05 -22.36
N ASP A 31 -7.13 -6.29 -22.99
CA ASP A 31 -6.56 -5.04 -22.48
C ASP A 31 -6.66 -3.92 -23.51
N LEU A 32 -7.09 -2.72 -23.10
CA LEU A 32 -7.12 -1.53 -23.96
C LEU A 32 -5.71 -0.97 -24.25
N SER A 33 -4.75 -1.30 -23.40
CA SER A 33 -3.35 -0.90 -23.53
C SER A 33 -2.52 -2.06 -24.06
N ALA A 34 -1.27 -1.78 -24.43
CA ALA A 34 -0.33 -2.84 -24.74
C ALA A 34 0.01 -3.65 -23.47
N ILE A 35 -0.10 -4.96 -23.57
CA ILE A 35 0.30 -5.91 -22.53
C ILE A 35 1.83 -5.99 -22.52
N LYS A 36 2.46 -5.99 -21.34
CA LYS A 36 3.91 -6.12 -21.22
C LYS A 36 4.39 -7.50 -21.64
N GLU A 37 5.54 -7.58 -22.30
CA GLU A 37 6.10 -8.82 -22.85
C GLU A 37 6.15 -10.02 -21.87
N PRO A 38 6.53 -9.85 -20.57
CA PRO A 38 6.51 -10.97 -19.63
C PRO A 38 5.13 -11.60 -19.45
N TYR A 39 4.06 -10.78 -19.49
CA TYR A 39 2.69 -11.26 -19.33
C TYR A 39 2.15 -11.86 -20.62
N LYS A 40 2.49 -11.31 -21.82
CA LYS A 40 2.20 -11.94 -23.10
C LYS A 40 2.80 -13.34 -23.16
N LYS A 41 4.09 -13.44 -22.82
CA LYS A 41 4.79 -14.71 -22.78
C LYS A 41 4.10 -15.72 -21.85
N LEU A 42 3.69 -15.28 -20.65
CA LEU A 42 2.97 -16.12 -19.69
C LEU A 42 1.65 -16.65 -20.29
N LEU A 43 0.88 -15.79 -20.95
CA LEU A 43 -0.39 -16.16 -21.61
C LEU A 43 -0.14 -17.12 -22.78
N ASP A 44 0.87 -16.87 -23.60
CA ASP A 44 1.23 -17.71 -24.75
C ASP A 44 1.75 -19.09 -24.30
N ASP A 45 2.59 -19.15 -23.27
CA ASP A 45 3.13 -20.40 -22.71
C ASP A 45 1.98 -21.29 -22.18
N HIS A 46 0.89 -20.70 -21.71
CA HIS A 46 -0.33 -21.41 -21.27
C HIS A 46 -1.40 -21.52 -22.36
N HIS A 47 -1.13 -21.11 -23.61
CA HIS A 47 -2.07 -21.16 -24.73
C HIS A 47 -3.40 -20.44 -24.46
N ILE A 48 -3.37 -19.32 -23.73
CA ILE A 48 -4.52 -18.49 -23.40
C ILE A 48 -4.72 -17.44 -24.48
N GLU A 49 -5.94 -17.37 -25.05
CA GLU A 49 -6.27 -16.35 -26.05
C GLU A 49 -6.32 -14.95 -25.40
N TRP A 50 -5.69 -13.96 -26.05
CA TRP A 50 -5.69 -12.58 -25.58
C TRP A 50 -5.78 -11.56 -26.73
N GLU A 51 -6.15 -10.32 -26.37
CA GLU A 51 -6.08 -9.16 -27.25
C GLU A 51 -5.55 -7.93 -26.48
N GLU A 52 -4.97 -6.99 -27.23
CA GLU A 52 -4.50 -5.71 -26.71
C GLU A 52 -4.87 -4.54 -27.63
N GLY A 53 -4.89 -3.31 -27.07
CA GLY A 53 -5.20 -2.09 -27.81
C GLY A 53 -6.69 -1.91 -28.13
N GLN A 54 -7.53 -2.84 -27.74
CA GLN A 54 -8.98 -2.82 -27.99
C GLN A 54 -9.73 -3.69 -27.00
N HIS A 55 -11.07 -3.58 -27.03
CA HIS A 55 -12.02 -4.49 -26.40
C HIS A 55 -13.02 -4.98 -27.43
N THR A 56 -12.88 -6.23 -27.88
CA THR A 56 -13.83 -6.86 -28.81
C THR A 56 -15.08 -7.31 -28.06
N ALA A 57 -16.17 -6.55 -28.23
CA ALA A 57 -17.39 -6.73 -27.44
C ALA A 57 -17.97 -8.16 -27.53
N GLU A 58 -17.96 -8.77 -28.73
CA GLU A 58 -18.45 -10.12 -28.96
C GLU A 58 -17.68 -11.19 -28.19
N LYS A 59 -16.39 -10.94 -27.88
CA LYS A 59 -15.55 -11.86 -27.11
C LYS A 59 -15.68 -11.65 -25.60
N ILE A 60 -16.17 -10.49 -25.17
CA ILE A 60 -16.25 -10.09 -23.76
C ILE A 60 -17.65 -10.27 -23.21
N LEU A 61 -18.70 -9.83 -23.93
CA LEU A 61 -20.07 -9.81 -23.44
C LEU A 61 -20.72 -11.19 -23.33
N ASN A 62 -20.08 -12.24 -23.84
CA ASN A 62 -20.51 -13.62 -23.69
C ASN A 62 -19.90 -14.33 -22.47
N ALA A 63 -19.23 -13.59 -21.57
CA ALA A 63 -18.65 -14.14 -20.37
C ALA A 63 -19.71 -14.53 -19.32
N ASP A 64 -19.49 -15.65 -18.64
CA ASP A 64 -20.27 -16.03 -17.45
C ASP A 64 -19.83 -15.24 -16.21
N GLU A 65 -18.56 -14.86 -16.14
CA GLU A 65 -17.96 -14.06 -15.06
C GLU A 65 -16.76 -13.26 -15.58
N ILE A 66 -16.57 -12.07 -15.03
CA ILE A 66 -15.46 -11.17 -15.38
C ILE A 66 -14.51 -11.06 -14.19
N ILE A 67 -13.21 -11.22 -14.46
CA ILE A 67 -12.17 -10.83 -13.51
C ILE A 67 -11.59 -9.50 -13.97
N LYS A 68 -11.72 -8.46 -13.14
CA LYS A 68 -11.35 -7.09 -13.49
C LYS A 68 -10.11 -6.63 -12.74
N SER A 69 -9.10 -6.12 -13.45
CA SER A 69 -7.96 -5.44 -12.84
C SER A 69 -8.40 -4.22 -12.02
N PRO A 70 -7.83 -3.98 -10.83
CA PRO A 70 -8.25 -2.90 -9.93
C PRO A 70 -8.04 -1.50 -10.55
N GLY A 71 -7.10 -1.35 -11.48
CA GLY A 71 -6.86 -0.09 -12.19
C GLY A 71 -8.00 0.35 -13.11
N ILE A 72 -8.84 -0.58 -13.58
CA ILE A 72 -9.95 -0.27 -14.48
C ILE A 72 -11.12 0.30 -13.68
N PRO A 73 -11.57 1.56 -13.96
CA PRO A 73 -12.66 2.19 -13.24
C PRO A 73 -14.02 1.56 -13.54
N LYS A 74 -14.96 1.69 -12.59
CA LYS A 74 -16.36 1.24 -12.78
C LYS A 74 -17.07 1.96 -13.93
N GLU A 75 -16.63 3.18 -14.25
CA GLU A 75 -17.16 4.04 -15.32
C GLU A 75 -16.66 3.64 -16.71
N ALA A 76 -15.69 2.74 -16.82
CA ALA A 76 -15.18 2.28 -18.12
C ALA A 76 -16.33 1.71 -18.99
N PRO A 77 -16.43 2.10 -20.27
CA PRO A 77 -17.59 1.76 -21.10
C PRO A 77 -17.91 0.25 -21.18
N MET A 78 -16.88 -0.60 -21.21
CA MET A 78 -17.05 -2.04 -21.22
C MET A 78 -17.58 -2.56 -19.88
N VAL A 79 -17.06 -2.03 -18.74
CA VAL A 79 -17.52 -2.39 -17.41
C VAL A 79 -18.98 -2.00 -17.22
N GLN A 80 -19.37 -0.81 -17.68
CA GLN A 80 -20.79 -0.37 -17.63
C GLN A 80 -21.72 -1.28 -18.43
N LYS A 81 -21.32 -1.73 -19.61
CA LYS A 81 -22.12 -2.69 -20.40
C LYS A 81 -22.30 -4.01 -19.67
N LEU A 82 -21.22 -4.55 -19.08
CA LEU A 82 -21.27 -5.79 -18.31
C LEU A 82 -22.15 -5.66 -17.06
N MET A 83 -22.08 -4.55 -16.35
CA MET A 83 -22.96 -4.25 -15.20
C MET A 83 -24.43 -4.16 -15.62
N GLN A 84 -24.74 -3.50 -16.75
CA GLN A 84 -26.09 -3.42 -17.30
C GLN A 84 -26.63 -4.79 -17.72
N GLN A 85 -25.77 -5.68 -18.18
CA GLN A 85 -26.10 -7.06 -18.53
C GLN A 85 -26.28 -7.96 -17.29
N GLY A 86 -25.81 -7.53 -16.12
CA GLY A 86 -25.83 -8.30 -14.87
C GLY A 86 -24.74 -9.37 -14.80
N THR A 87 -23.69 -9.28 -15.62
CA THR A 87 -22.55 -10.20 -15.58
C THR A 87 -21.74 -9.96 -14.28
N PRO A 88 -21.48 -11.00 -13.47
CA PRO A 88 -20.67 -10.87 -12.27
C PRO A 88 -19.27 -10.34 -12.58
N ILE A 89 -18.82 -9.33 -11.81
CA ILE A 89 -17.50 -8.74 -11.94
C ILE A 89 -16.78 -8.86 -10.59
N ILE A 90 -15.65 -9.56 -10.56
CA ILE A 90 -14.89 -9.85 -9.35
C ILE A 90 -13.43 -9.40 -9.48
N SER A 91 -12.73 -9.31 -8.34
CA SER A 91 -11.28 -9.12 -8.32
C SER A 91 -10.53 -10.44 -8.51
N GLU A 92 -9.26 -10.35 -8.88
CA GLU A 92 -8.35 -11.50 -8.91
C GLU A 92 -8.23 -12.18 -7.54
N ILE A 93 -8.24 -11.39 -6.45
CA ILE A 93 -8.17 -11.90 -5.07
C ILE A 93 -9.43 -12.72 -4.72
N GLU A 94 -10.61 -12.21 -5.08
CA GLU A 94 -11.87 -12.94 -4.93
C GLU A 94 -11.84 -14.28 -5.67
N PHE A 95 -11.34 -14.26 -6.91
CA PHE A 95 -11.25 -15.47 -7.72
C PHE A 95 -10.28 -16.48 -7.12
N ALA A 96 -9.05 -16.05 -6.81
CA ALA A 96 -8.01 -16.91 -6.25
C ALA A 96 -8.40 -17.53 -4.91
N GLY A 97 -9.09 -16.75 -4.05
CA GLY A 97 -9.55 -17.23 -2.74
C GLY A 97 -10.48 -18.44 -2.78
N ARG A 98 -11.12 -18.72 -3.93
CA ARG A 98 -11.99 -19.89 -4.12
C ARG A 98 -11.22 -21.20 -4.29
N TYR A 99 -9.92 -21.12 -4.63
CA TYR A 99 -9.08 -22.26 -5.03
C TYR A 99 -7.93 -22.54 -4.07
N THR A 100 -7.97 -21.96 -2.89
CA THR A 100 -6.98 -22.20 -1.83
C THR A 100 -7.63 -22.30 -0.46
N HIS A 101 -7.01 -23.09 0.43
CA HIS A 101 -7.36 -23.19 1.84
C HIS A 101 -6.31 -22.55 2.75
N ALA A 102 -5.39 -21.79 2.18
CA ALA A 102 -4.35 -21.09 2.92
C ALA A 102 -4.94 -20.06 3.88
N LYS A 103 -4.22 -19.77 4.96
CA LYS A 103 -4.57 -18.71 5.90
C LYS A 103 -4.28 -17.33 5.29
N MET A 104 -5.31 -16.48 5.24
CA MET A 104 -5.27 -15.16 4.62
C MET A 104 -5.07 -14.06 5.67
N VAL A 105 -3.88 -13.45 5.70
CA VAL A 105 -3.58 -12.26 6.52
C VAL A 105 -3.66 -11.05 5.60
N CYS A 106 -4.71 -10.26 5.74
CA CYS A 106 -5.06 -9.18 4.81
C CYS A 106 -4.91 -7.81 5.44
N ILE A 107 -4.24 -6.89 4.76
CA ILE A 107 -3.94 -5.56 5.24
C ILE A 107 -4.53 -4.50 4.33
N THR A 108 -5.31 -3.57 4.90
CA THR A 108 -5.78 -2.37 4.22
C THR A 108 -5.61 -1.12 5.10
N GLY A 109 -5.87 0.03 4.53
CA GLY A 109 -5.75 1.35 5.13
C GLY A 109 -5.43 2.40 4.07
N SER A 110 -5.46 3.67 4.41
CA SER A 110 -4.97 4.72 3.52
C SER A 110 -3.44 4.70 3.45
N ASN A 111 -2.78 4.70 4.60
CA ASN A 111 -1.32 4.70 4.73
C ASN A 111 -0.82 3.49 5.54
N GLY A 112 0.46 3.14 5.38
CA GLY A 112 1.12 2.08 6.16
C GLY A 112 0.98 0.66 5.61
N LYS A 113 0.08 0.41 4.66
CA LYS A 113 -0.18 -0.93 4.10
C LYS A 113 1.09 -1.70 3.73
N THR A 114 1.88 -1.16 2.83
CA THR A 114 3.08 -1.84 2.31
C THR A 114 4.09 -2.15 3.40
N THR A 115 4.32 -1.21 4.32
CA THR A 115 5.25 -1.41 5.44
C THR A 115 4.77 -2.53 6.34
N THR A 116 3.49 -2.51 6.73
CA THR A 116 2.90 -3.54 7.60
C THR A 116 2.88 -4.91 6.92
N THR A 117 2.47 -4.97 5.66
CA THR A 117 2.45 -6.20 4.86
C THR A 117 3.85 -6.81 4.72
N SER A 118 4.85 -5.98 4.37
CA SER A 118 6.23 -6.43 4.23
C SER A 118 6.84 -6.88 5.57
N LEU A 119 6.51 -6.18 6.66
CA LEU A 119 6.98 -6.54 7.99
C LEU A 119 6.36 -7.86 8.47
N ILE A 120 5.05 -8.09 8.26
CA ILE A 120 4.40 -9.37 8.58
C ILE A 120 5.02 -10.49 7.75
N TYR A 121 5.20 -10.28 6.44
CA TYR A 121 5.85 -11.25 5.56
C TYR A 121 7.26 -11.58 6.05
N HIS A 122 8.05 -10.58 6.44
CA HIS A 122 9.39 -10.78 7.02
C HIS A 122 9.35 -11.61 8.30
N ILE A 123 8.43 -11.33 9.23
CA ILE A 123 8.27 -12.09 10.46
C ILE A 123 7.91 -13.56 10.16
N PHE A 124 6.95 -13.80 9.25
CA PHE A 124 6.51 -15.15 8.89
C PHE A 124 7.61 -15.94 8.20
N LYS A 125 8.36 -15.34 7.28
CA LYS A 125 9.54 -15.95 6.64
C LYS A 125 10.64 -16.27 7.67
N THR A 126 10.90 -15.35 8.59
CA THR A 126 11.90 -15.57 9.66
C THR A 126 11.48 -16.69 10.60
N ALA A 127 10.17 -16.90 10.80
CA ALA A 127 9.62 -18.02 11.53
C ALA A 127 9.66 -19.35 10.77
N GLY A 128 10.07 -19.35 9.51
CA GLY A 128 10.13 -20.54 8.66
C GLY A 128 8.78 -21.00 8.13
N LEU A 129 7.74 -20.15 8.17
CA LEU A 129 6.44 -20.49 7.63
C LEU A 129 6.48 -20.51 6.08
N ASP A 130 5.69 -21.41 5.49
CA ASP A 130 5.43 -21.42 4.06
C ASP A 130 4.43 -20.31 3.72
N VAL A 131 4.94 -19.14 3.32
CA VAL A 131 4.16 -17.92 3.13
C VAL A 131 4.43 -17.23 1.80
N GLY A 132 3.36 -16.87 1.09
CA GLY A 132 3.36 -16.03 -0.10
C GLY A 132 3.04 -14.57 0.22
N LEU A 133 3.62 -13.65 -0.56
CA LEU A 133 3.32 -12.23 -0.54
C LEU A 133 2.50 -11.87 -1.79
N ALA A 134 1.32 -11.27 -1.60
CA ALA A 134 0.40 -11.04 -2.72
C ALA A 134 -0.42 -9.74 -2.60
N GLY A 135 -1.19 -9.44 -3.62
CA GLY A 135 -2.12 -8.32 -3.66
C GLY A 135 -1.57 -7.11 -4.40
N ASN A 136 -1.64 -5.94 -3.78
CA ASN A 136 -1.15 -4.68 -4.37
C ASN A 136 0.39 -4.58 -4.37
N ILE A 137 1.06 -5.49 -3.69
CA ILE A 137 2.51 -5.74 -3.71
C ILE A 137 2.75 -7.25 -3.76
N GLY A 138 3.98 -7.65 -4.08
CA GLY A 138 4.35 -9.05 -4.25
C GLY A 138 3.92 -9.57 -5.62
N HIS A 139 3.48 -10.80 -5.69
CA HIS A 139 3.05 -11.46 -6.93
C HIS A 139 1.54 -11.71 -6.95
N SER A 140 0.97 -11.94 -8.13
CA SER A 140 -0.43 -12.33 -8.28
C SER A 140 -0.78 -13.50 -7.35
N LEU A 141 -1.83 -13.34 -6.52
CA LEU A 141 -2.32 -14.43 -5.67
C LEU A 141 -2.76 -15.62 -6.52
N ALA A 142 -3.47 -15.34 -7.61
CA ALA A 142 -3.97 -16.37 -8.51
C ALA A 142 -2.85 -17.18 -9.16
N LEU A 143 -1.77 -16.52 -9.58
CA LEU A 143 -0.62 -17.22 -10.16
C LEU A 143 0.07 -18.10 -9.10
N GLN A 144 0.27 -17.59 -7.88
CA GLN A 144 0.85 -18.39 -6.80
C GLN A 144 -0.03 -19.60 -6.45
N VAL A 145 -1.35 -19.42 -6.35
CA VAL A 145 -2.30 -20.52 -6.12
C VAL A 145 -2.25 -21.57 -7.25
N ALA A 146 -2.05 -21.10 -8.48
CA ALA A 146 -1.95 -22.00 -9.64
C ALA A 146 -0.65 -22.80 -9.66
N GLU A 147 0.49 -22.18 -9.41
CA GLU A 147 1.80 -22.76 -9.72
C GLU A 147 2.62 -23.13 -8.48
N SER A 148 2.51 -22.37 -7.41
CA SER A 148 3.30 -22.52 -6.19
C SER A 148 2.48 -22.15 -4.95
N PRO A 149 1.44 -22.94 -4.59
CA PRO A 149 0.58 -22.63 -3.46
C PRO A 149 1.34 -22.67 -2.12
N HIS A 150 0.94 -21.78 -1.22
CA HIS A 150 1.49 -21.64 0.13
C HIS A 150 0.46 -21.96 1.22
N GLU A 151 0.92 -22.20 2.45
CA GLU A 151 0.04 -22.40 3.62
C GLU A 151 -0.52 -21.08 4.17
N TYR A 152 0.22 -19.97 3.97
CA TYR A 152 -0.14 -18.62 4.37
C TYR A 152 0.02 -17.65 3.21
N TYR A 153 -0.86 -16.64 3.16
CA TYR A 153 -0.66 -15.48 2.30
C TYR A 153 -0.79 -14.20 3.12
N VAL A 154 0.19 -13.32 2.98
CA VAL A 154 0.13 -11.94 3.46
C VAL A 154 -0.23 -11.06 2.29
N ILE A 155 -1.39 -10.40 2.36
CA ILE A 155 -2.03 -9.77 1.20
C ILE A 155 -2.27 -8.29 1.46
N GLU A 156 -1.63 -7.42 0.68
CA GLU A 156 -1.97 -6.00 0.67
C GLU A 156 -3.22 -5.77 -0.17
N LEU A 157 -4.26 -5.20 0.42
CA LEU A 157 -5.52 -4.90 -0.26
C LEU A 157 -5.75 -3.40 -0.44
N SER A 158 -5.87 -2.97 -1.69
CA SER A 158 -6.39 -1.65 -2.04
C SER A 158 -7.91 -1.61 -1.89
N SER A 159 -8.51 -0.41 -1.75
CA SER A 159 -9.95 -0.23 -1.77
C SER A 159 -10.58 -0.75 -3.07
N PHE A 160 -9.89 -0.56 -4.21
CA PHE A 160 -10.36 -1.01 -5.53
C PHE A 160 -10.43 -2.54 -5.69
N GLN A 161 -9.57 -3.29 -4.99
CA GLN A 161 -9.66 -4.75 -4.93
C GLN A 161 -10.83 -5.17 -4.04
N LEU A 162 -10.99 -4.53 -2.87
CA LEU A 162 -12.08 -4.80 -1.94
C LEU A 162 -13.46 -4.53 -2.55
N ASP A 163 -13.61 -3.54 -3.43
CA ASP A 163 -14.88 -3.23 -4.12
C ASP A 163 -15.44 -4.42 -4.92
N ASN A 164 -14.59 -5.29 -5.43
CA ASN A 164 -14.97 -6.46 -6.22
C ASN A 164 -14.67 -7.79 -5.50
N MET A 165 -14.79 -7.79 -4.17
CA MET A 165 -14.70 -8.97 -3.32
C MET A 165 -16.05 -9.20 -2.61
N TYR A 166 -16.58 -10.42 -2.65
CA TYR A 166 -17.93 -10.74 -2.18
C TYR A 166 -17.98 -11.94 -1.23
N GLN A 167 -17.27 -13.02 -1.56
CA GLN A 167 -17.23 -14.27 -0.77
C GLN A 167 -15.88 -14.47 -0.07
N PHE A 168 -14.85 -13.76 -0.53
CA PHE A 168 -13.53 -13.81 0.08
C PHE A 168 -13.59 -13.46 1.57
N LYS A 169 -12.81 -14.18 2.36
CA LYS A 169 -12.70 -14.01 3.81
C LYS A 169 -11.24 -13.86 4.22
N ALA A 170 -10.93 -12.84 5.01
CA ALA A 170 -9.66 -12.72 5.69
C ALA A 170 -9.68 -13.49 7.02
N ASP A 171 -8.75 -14.41 7.27
CA ASP A 171 -8.60 -15.05 8.58
C ASP A 171 -8.06 -14.06 9.62
N VAL A 172 -7.16 -13.16 9.19
CA VAL A 172 -6.70 -12.01 9.97
C VAL A 172 -6.86 -10.77 9.11
N ALA A 173 -7.80 -9.90 9.45
CA ALA A 173 -8.00 -8.61 8.81
C ALA A 173 -7.30 -7.50 9.60
N ILE A 174 -6.60 -6.62 8.91
CA ILE A 174 -5.89 -5.48 9.50
C ILE A 174 -6.34 -4.19 8.82
N LEU A 175 -6.89 -3.26 9.60
CA LEU A 175 -7.29 -1.93 9.16
C LEU A 175 -6.46 -0.87 9.89
N LEU A 176 -5.51 -0.26 9.17
CA LEU A 176 -4.51 0.62 9.78
C LEU A 176 -5.05 2.02 10.06
N ASN A 177 -5.67 2.65 9.07
CA ASN A 177 -6.21 4.01 9.15
C ASN A 177 -7.09 4.31 7.94
N ILE A 178 -7.95 5.33 8.05
CA ILE A 178 -8.77 5.83 6.94
C ILE A 178 -8.65 7.35 6.87
N THR A 179 -7.93 7.86 5.87
CA THR A 179 -7.81 9.29 5.56
C THR A 179 -8.15 9.54 4.09
N PRO A 180 -8.60 10.74 3.70
CA PRO A 180 -9.04 11.01 2.34
C PRO A 180 -7.95 10.71 1.30
N ASP A 181 -8.26 9.81 0.37
CA ASP A 181 -7.41 9.48 -0.78
C ASP A 181 -8.30 8.92 -1.90
N HIS A 182 -7.88 9.04 -3.17
CA HIS A 182 -8.58 8.48 -4.32
C HIS A 182 -10.08 8.83 -4.42
N LEU A 183 -10.50 9.99 -3.92
CA LEU A 183 -11.92 10.38 -3.87
C LEU A 183 -12.54 10.50 -5.27
N ASP A 184 -11.73 10.81 -6.28
CA ASP A 184 -12.10 10.81 -7.69
C ASP A 184 -12.71 9.48 -8.18
N ARG A 185 -12.36 8.36 -7.53
CA ARG A 185 -12.87 7.01 -7.80
C ARG A 185 -14.10 6.64 -6.96
N TYR A 186 -14.47 7.47 -5.99
CA TYR A 186 -15.56 7.24 -5.03
C TYR A 186 -16.60 8.38 -5.05
N ASP A 187 -16.89 8.91 -6.24
CA ASP A 187 -17.88 9.98 -6.46
C ASP A 187 -17.59 11.25 -5.62
N ASN A 188 -16.31 11.50 -5.30
CA ASN A 188 -15.83 12.51 -4.36
C ASN A 188 -16.49 12.43 -2.97
N CYS A 189 -16.94 11.24 -2.58
CA CYS A 189 -17.56 10.95 -1.29
C CYS A 189 -16.60 10.12 -0.42
N PHE A 190 -16.18 10.70 0.69
CA PHE A 190 -15.25 10.05 1.61
C PHE A 190 -15.84 8.83 2.29
N GLU A 191 -17.13 8.86 2.57
CA GLU A 191 -17.86 7.75 3.15
C GLU A 191 -17.82 6.50 2.25
N ASN A 192 -17.93 6.67 0.93
CA ASN A 192 -17.83 5.56 -0.02
C ASN A 192 -16.43 4.90 0.01
N TYR A 193 -15.38 5.71 0.15
CA TYR A 193 -14.02 5.21 0.29
C TYR A 193 -13.80 4.48 1.63
N ALA A 194 -14.35 4.99 2.72
CA ALA A 194 -14.28 4.34 4.03
C ALA A 194 -15.01 2.99 4.01
N GLU A 195 -16.22 2.95 3.44
CA GLU A 195 -17.02 1.74 3.27
C GLU A 195 -16.28 0.67 2.45
N ALA A 196 -15.63 1.07 1.34
CA ALA A 196 -14.83 0.16 0.54
C ALA A 196 -13.73 -0.54 1.36
N LYS A 197 -13.08 0.18 2.29
CA LYS A 197 -12.06 -0.42 3.17
C LYS A 197 -12.62 -1.36 4.23
N LEU A 198 -13.80 -1.05 4.77
CA LEU A 198 -14.46 -1.90 5.75
C LEU A 198 -14.92 -3.24 5.17
N ARG A 199 -15.01 -3.37 3.84
CA ARG A 199 -15.25 -4.66 3.20
C ARG A 199 -14.22 -5.73 3.52
N ILE A 200 -13.07 -5.38 4.09
CA ILE A 200 -12.09 -6.36 4.60
C ILE A 200 -12.67 -7.24 5.72
N LEU A 201 -13.73 -6.78 6.40
CA LEU A 201 -14.42 -7.50 7.48
C LEU A 201 -15.50 -8.46 6.98
N GLN A 202 -15.86 -8.36 5.70
CA GLN A 202 -16.92 -9.19 5.15
C GLN A 202 -16.60 -10.68 5.32
N ASN A 203 -17.63 -11.47 5.56
CA ASN A 203 -17.57 -12.92 5.73
C ASN A 203 -16.73 -13.42 6.92
N GLN A 204 -16.16 -12.54 7.75
CA GLN A 204 -15.49 -12.95 8.98
C GLN A 204 -16.48 -13.53 10.00
N THR A 205 -15.98 -14.48 10.80
CA THR A 205 -16.71 -15.16 11.86
C THR A 205 -15.96 -15.00 13.19
N GLN A 206 -16.49 -15.56 14.28
CA GLN A 206 -15.83 -15.57 15.59
C GLN A 206 -14.50 -16.33 15.63
N ALA A 207 -14.22 -17.17 14.61
CA ALA A 207 -12.94 -17.86 14.47
C ALA A 207 -11.84 -16.98 13.86
N ASP A 208 -12.22 -15.84 13.29
CA ASP A 208 -11.33 -14.95 12.57
C ASP A 208 -10.90 -13.78 13.47
N SER A 209 -9.87 -13.02 13.07
CA SER A 209 -9.27 -11.93 13.85
C SER A 209 -9.35 -10.60 13.11
N PHE A 210 -9.64 -9.53 13.85
CA PHE A 210 -9.65 -8.17 13.34
C PHE A 210 -8.74 -7.27 14.16
N ILE A 211 -7.67 -6.77 13.54
CA ILE A 211 -6.69 -5.83 14.10
C ILE A 211 -6.98 -4.44 13.57
N TYR A 212 -7.10 -3.44 14.42
CA TYR A 212 -7.36 -2.07 13.97
C TYR A 212 -6.80 -1.01 14.91
N TRP A 213 -6.52 0.17 14.36
CA TRP A 213 -6.10 1.32 15.15
C TRP A 213 -7.30 1.99 15.81
N LYS A 214 -7.37 1.92 17.14
CA LYS A 214 -8.51 2.37 17.94
C LYS A 214 -8.69 3.89 17.92
N ASP A 215 -7.58 4.65 17.83
CA ASP A 215 -7.61 6.11 17.89
C ASP A 215 -7.97 6.76 16.55
N ASP A 216 -8.14 5.98 15.47
CA ASP A 216 -8.59 6.52 14.19
C ASP A 216 -10.08 6.88 14.29
N PRO A 217 -10.44 8.19 14.15
CA PRO A 217 -11.82 8.64 14.36
C PRO A 217 -12.80 8.13 13.30
N VAL A 218 -12.29 7.84 12.10
CA VAL A 218 -13.11 7.31 11.00
C VAL A 218 -13.41 5.84 11.25
N ILE A 219 -12.41 5.04 11.60
CA ILE A 219 -12.61 3.64 11.99
C ILE A 219 -13.58 3.56 13.16
N ALA A 220 -13.39 4.36 14.22
CA ALA A 220 -14.25 4.38 15.39
C ALA A 220 -15.72 4.71 15.03
N LYS A 221 -15.93 5.67 14.12
CA LYS A 221 -17.27 6.04 13.62
C LYS A 221 -17.91 4.93 12.80
N GLU A 222 -17.15 4.35 11.88
CA GLU A 222 -17.65 3.32 10.96
C GLU A 222 -17.97 2.01 11.69
N LEU A 223 -17.16 1.60 12.65
CA LEU A 223 -17.42 0.38 13.45
C LEU A 223 -18.71 0.46 14.28
N GLN A 224 -19.27 1.66 14.52
CA GLN A 224 -20.59 1.80 15.14
C GLN A 224 -21.74 1.42 14.18
N LYS A 225 -21.49 1.43 12.88
CA LYS A 225 -22.51 1.13 11.84
C LYS A 225 -22.44 -0.33 11.38
N HIS A 226 -21.35 -1.03 11.64
CA HIS A 226 -21.09 -2.38 11.14
C HIS A 226 -21.00 -3.39 12.28
N ALA A 227 -21.65 -4.54 12.12
CA ALA A 227 -21.45 -5.65 13.03
C ALA A 227 -20.09 -6.31 12.77
N VAL A 228 -19.23 -6.33 13.78
CA VAL A 228 -17.94 -7.05 13.74
C VAL A 228 -18.16 -8.43 14.34
N HIS A 229 -17.98 -9.47 13.54
CA HIS A 229 -18.15 -10.86 13.97
C HIS A 229 -16.85 -11.51 14.44
N ALA A 230 -15.70 -10.98 13.98
CA ALA A 230 -14.38 -11.46 14.35
C ALA A 230 -13.99 -11.11 15.79
N GLN A 231 -13.01 -11.82 16.33
CA GLN A 231 -12.33 -11.41 17.57
C GLN A 231 -11.52 -10.14 17.30
N THR A 232 -11.67 -9.12 18.15
CA THR A 232 -11.06 -7.80 17.93
C THR A 232 -9.76 -7.62 18.71
N TYR A 233 -8.76 -7.06 18.04
CA TYR A 233 -7.42 -6.79 18.57
C TYR A 233 -7.05 -5.32 18.33
N PRO A 234 -7.65 -4.37 19.06
CA PRO A 234 -7.35 -2.96 18.88
C PRO A 234 -5.96 -2.60 19.39
N PHE A 235 -5.27 -1.74 18.65
CA PHE A 235 -4.02 -1.13 19.08
C PHE A 235 -4.15 0.40 19.17
N ALA A 236 -3.30 1.02 20.00
CA ALA A 236 -3.25 2.47 20.21
C ALA A 236 -1.83 2.93 20.58
N ALA A 237 -1.60 4.25 20.61
CA ALA A 237 -0.32 4.82 21.05
C ALA A 237 -0.03 4.49 22.51
N HIS A 238 -1.06 4.43 23.35
CA HIS A 238 -0.96 4.27 24.80
C HIS A 238 -1.89 3.15 25.28
N LYS A 239 -1.61 2.66 26.49
CA LYS A 239 -2.46 1.68 27.16
C LYS A 239 -3.82 2.29 27.51
N GLU A 240 -4.88 1.65 27.07
CA GLU A 240 -6.25 2.00 27.36
C GLU A 240 -7.10 0.75 27.58
N ASN A 241 -8.32 0.93 28.11
CA ASN A 241 -9.24 -0.18 28.28
C ASN A 241 -9.62 -0.79 26.92
N GLY A 242 -9.46 -2.10 26.82
CA GLY A 242 -9.73 -2.89 25.62
C GLY A 242 -8.65 -2.85 24.54
N VAL A 243 -7.57 -2.08 24.70
CA VAL A 243 -6.41 -2.06 23.80
C VAL A 243 -5.47 -3.22 24.14
N VAL A 244 -5.01 -3.94 23.12
CA VAL A 244 -4.14 -5.11 23.28
C VAL A 244 -2.75 -4.95 22.67
N GLY A 245 -2.52 -3.88 21.89
CA GLY A 245 -1.21 -3.49 21.37
C GLY A 245 -0.95 -2.01 21.69
N TYR A 246 0.11 -1.69 22.46
CA TYR A 246 0.36 -0.32 22.92
C TYR A 246 1.82 -0.09 23.35
N ILE A 247 2.16 1.18 23.60
CA ILE A 247 3.40 1.57 24.27
C ILE A 247 3.08 2.02 25.69
N GLU A 248 3.82 1.51 26.64
CA GLU A 248 3.77 1.94 28.05
C GLU A 248 5.20 1.99 28.61
N GLN A 249 5.62 3.15 29.15
CA GLN A 249 6.97 3.33 29.72
C GLN A 249 8.10 2.90 28.77
N GLU A 250 8.03 3.34 27.50
CA GLU A 250 8.98 2.98 26.44
C GLU A 250 9.04 1.45 26.13
N GLN A 251 8.07 0.70 26.60
CA GLN A 251 7.91 -0.72 26.29
C GLN A 251 6.83 -0.89 25.20
N TYR A 252 7.21 -1.51 24.10
CA TYR A 252 6.30 -2.05 23.11
C TYR A 252 5.65 -3.30 23.71
N THR A 253 4.33 -3.30 23.82
CA THR A 253 3.57 -4.36 24.50
C THR A 253 2.47 -4.91 23.59
N LEU A 254 2.42 -6.22 23.47
CA LEU A 254 1.27 -6.99 22.97
C LEU A 254 0.71 -7.76 24.16
N ALA A 255 -0.55 -7.52 24.54
CA ALA A 255 -1.14 -8.10 25.74
C ALA A 255 -1.96 -9.37 25.45
N HIS A 256 -2.29 -9.64 24.19
CA HIS A 256 -3.17 -10.72 23.77
C HIS A 256 -2.78 -11.22 22.35
N PRO A 257 -2.95 -12.53 22.01
CA PRO A 257 -3.38 -13.66 22.85
C PRO A 257 -2.35 -14.07 23.91
N SER A 258 -1.08 -13.78 23.73
CA SER A 258 -0.01 -13.98 24.72
C SER A 258 0.73 -12.69 24.99
N THR A 259 1.17 -12.47 26.22
CA THR A 259 1.87 -11.23 26.58
C THR A 259 3.30 -11.24 26.05
N PHE A 260 3.62 -10.25 25.22
CA PHE A 260 4.95 -10.00 24.69
C PHE A 260 5.37 -8.57 24.97
N GLN A 261 6.61 -8.35 25.36
CA GLN A 261 7.19 -7.03 25.62
C GLN A 261 8.62 -6.92 25.11
N MET A 262 8.97 -5.75 24.59
CA MET A 262 10.33 -5.37 24.23
C MET A 262 10.52 -3.85 24.37
N PRO A 263 11.75 -3.35 24.57
CA PRO A 263 12.02 -1.93 24.51
C PRO A 263 11.63 -1.33 23.14
N GLN A 264 10.93 -0.20 23.14
CA GLN A 264 10.59 0.50 21.90
C GLN A 264 11.83 0.89 21.08
N SER A 265 12.95 1.17 21.77
CA SER A 265 14.22 1.51 21.13
C SER A 265 14.84 0.38 20.30
N GLU A 266 14.41 -0.85 20.49
CA GLU A 266 14.85 -2.00 19.68
C GLU A 266 14.12 -2.10 18.34
N LEU A 267 13.03 -1.36 18.11
CA LEU A 267 12.33 -1.37 16.82
C LEU A 267 13.21 -0.77 15.73
N SER A 268 13.36 -1.51 14.62
CA SER A 268 14.10 -1.03 13.44
C SER A 268 13.41 0.14 12.75
N LEU A 269 12.08 0.12 12.72
CA LEU A 269 11.26 1.17 12.15
C LEU A 269 11.04 2.29 13.16
N THR A 270 11.42 3.50 12.79
CA THR A 270 11.32 4.70 13.64
C THR A 270 10.15 5.60 13.21
N GLY A 271 9.71 6.46 14.14
CA GLY A 271 8.60 7.40 13.93
C GLY A 271 7.24 6.81 14.35
N LYS A 272 6.33 7.72 14.74
CA LYS A 272 5.02 7.37 15.31
C LYS A 272 4.19 6.48 14.40
N HIS A 273 4.16 6.78 13.10
CA HIS A 273 3.41 6.01 12.13
C HIS A 273 3.94 4.57 11.99
N ASN A 274 5.26 4.40 11.97
CA ASN A 274 5.89 3.10 11.91
C ASN A 274 5.73 2.29 13.20
N LEU A 275 5.56 2.96 14.32
CA LEU A 275 5.18 2.32 15.56
C LEU A 275 3.83 1.61 15.44
N TYR A 276 2.83 2.26 14.85
CA TYR A 276 1.51 1.66 14.59
C TYR A 276 1.59 0.49 13.61
N ASN A 277 2.41 0.63 12.56
CA ASN A 277 2.68 -0.47 11.62
C ASN A 277 3.30 -1.67 12.35
N SER A 278 4.25 -1.41 13.26
CA SER A 278 4.90 -2.46 14.06
C SER A 278 3.93 -3.12 15.05
N LEU A 279 3.03 -2.35 15.71
CA LEU A 279 1.99 -2.89 16.60
C LEU A 279 1.05 -3.82 15.84
N ALA A 280 0.56 -3.39 14.67
CA ALA A 280 -0.31 -4.20 13.83
C ALA A 280 0.38 -5.49 13.37
N ALA A 281 1.64 -5.40 12.92
CA ALA A 281 2.40 -6.56 12.46
C ALA A 281 2.72 -7.54 13.59
N GLY A 282 3.13 -7.03 14.75
CA GLY A 282 3.40 -7.87 15.93
C GLY A 282 2.14 -8.57 16.44
N LEU A 283 0.98 -7.90 16.45
CA LEU A 283 -0.30 -8.53 16.80
C LEU A 283 -0.65 -9.65 15.83
N ALA A 284 -0.50 -9.46 14.53
CA ALA A 284 -0.75 -10.50 13.54
C ALA A 284 0.15 -11.72 13.78
N ALA A 285 1.44 -11.50 14.03
CA ALA A 285 2.39 -12.58 14.35
C ALA A 285 2.05 -13.30 15.67
N ASN A 286 1.65 -12.55 16.69
CA ASN A 286 1.27 -13.10 17.98
C ASN A 286 -0.02 -13.94 17.90
N ILE A 287 -1.00 -13.50 17.11
CA ILE A 287 -2.26 -14.23 16.84
C ILE A 287 -1.98 -15.56 16.13
N VAL A 288 -1.06 -15.55 15.16
CA VAL A 288 -0.66 -16.78 14.43
C VAL A 288 0.16 -17.73 15.30
N GLY A 289 0.66 -17.27 16.46
CA GLY A 289 1.42 -18.06 17.40
C GLY A 289 2.92 -18.15 17.10
N ILE A 290 3.46 -17.15 16.41
CA ILE A 290 4.91 -17.07 16.15
C ILE A 290 5.65 -16.85 17.48
N PRO A 291 6.77 -17.58 17.74
CA PRO A 291 7.56 -17.43 18.95
C PRO A 291 8.04 -16.00 19.21
N HIS A 292 8.00 -15.55 20.45
CA HIS A 292 8.28 -14.18 20.85
C HIS A 292 9.72 -13.72 20.52
N ASP A 293 10.69 -14.62 20.57
CA ASP A 293 12.09 -14.34 20.19
C ASP A 293 12.21 -14.06 18.70
N ILE A 294 11.43 -14.75 17.86
CA ILE A 294 11.36 -14.49 16.42
C ILE A 294 10.67 -13.16 16.15
N ILE A 295 9.55 -12.87 16.83
CA ILE A 295 8.86 -11.57 16.71
C ILE A 295 9.82 -10.43 17.07
N ARG A 296 10.52 -10.54 18.24
CA ARG A 296 11.50 -9.52 18.66
C ARG A 296 12.59 -9.32 17.62
N ARG A 297 13.25 -10.39 17.19
CA ARG A 297 14.31 -10.32 16.19
C ARG A 297 13.85 -9.66 14.92
N SER A 298 12.71 -10.09 14.38
CA SER A 298 12.20 -9.55 13.11
C SER A 298 11.77 -8.09 13.21
N LEU A 299 11.20 -7.66 14.34
CA LEU A 299 10.88 -6.24 14.59
C LEU A 299 12.14 -5.37 14.74
N SER A 300 13.27 -5.97 15.17
CA SER A 300 14.54 -5.28 15.37
C SER A 300 15.42 -5.24 14.12
N ASP A 301 15.33 -6.22 13.23
CA ASP A 301 16.22 -6.36 12.06
C ASP A 301 15.54 -6.08 10.70
N PHE A 302 14.25 -5.73 10.69
CA PHE A 302 13.55 -5.44 9.44
C PHE A 302 14.21 -4.26 8.71
N PRO A 303 14.66 -4.45 7.45
CA PRO A 303 15.41 -3.42 6.72
C PRO A 303 14.57 -2.24 6.25
N GLY A 304 13.25 -2.27 6.46
CA GLY A 304 12.30 -1.30 5.90
C GLY A 304 11.83 -1.68 4.51
N VAL A 305 11.13 -0.75 3.88
CA VAL A 305 10.60 -0.90 2.52
C VAL A 305 11.28 0.11 1.62
N GLU A 306 11.72 -0.34 0.46
CA GLU A 306 12.32 0.53 -0.56
C GLU A 306 11.37 1.69 -0.93
N HIS A 307 11.94 2.86 -1.14
CA HIS A 307 11.23 4.12 -1.40
C HIS A 307 10.28 4.61 -0.27
N ARG A 308 10.40 4.06 0.95
CA ARG A 308 9.62 4.52 2.12
C ARG A 308 10.53 4.81 3.31
N LEU A 309 10.79 6.09 3.56
CA LEU A 309 11.76 6.57 4.56
C LEU A 309 13.11 5.83 4.47
N GLU A 310 13.45 5.39 3.28
CA GLU A 310 14.67 4.63 2.98
C GLU A 310 15.90 5.52 3.15
N LYS A 311 16.75 5.18 4.12
CA LYS A 311 18.04 5.86 4.30
C LYS A 311 18.99 5.46 3.17
N VAL A 312 19.23 6.37 2.23
CA VAL A 312 20.04 6.09 1.02
C VAL A 312 21.52 6.08 1.33
N CYS A 313 22.04 7.20 1.79
CA CYS A 313 23.43 7.37 2.21
C CYS A 313 23.61 8.69 2.96
N LYS A 314 24.85 8.90 3.43
CA LYS A 314 25.26 10.14 4.09
C LYS A 314 26.41 10.76 3.30
N VAL A 315 26.23 11.99 2.80
CA VAL A 315 27.23 12.74 2.04
C VAL A 315 27.56 14.02 2.79
N ASN A 316 28.84 14.32 3.04
CA ASN A 316 29.28 15.51 3.80
C ASN A 316 28.53 15.71 5.14
N ASN A 317 28.22 14.62 5.84
CA ASN A 317 27.44 14.59 7.06
C ASN A 317 25.98 15.04 6.90
N VAL A 318 25.43 15.04 5.69
CA VAL A 318 23.99 15.23 5.36
C VAL A 318 23.38 13.86 5.08
N LEU A 319 22.28 13.52 5.75
CA LEU A 319 21.55 12.28 5.52
C LEU A 319 20.53 12.46 4.39
N TYR A 320 20.57 11.57 3.39
CA TYR A 320 19.60 11.55 2.30
C TYR A 320 18.60 10.42 2.50
N ILE A 321 17.30 10.77 2.51
CA ILE A 321 16.19 9.83 2.73
C ILE A 321 15.27 9.84 1.52
N ASN A 322 14.98 8.64 0.99
CA ASN A 322 14.06 8.41 -0.10
C ASN A 322 12.70 7.96 0.44
N ASP A 323 11.69 8.79 0.28
CA ASP A 323 10.30 8.51 0.59
C ASP A 323 9.41 8.78 -0.66
N SER A 324 9.90 8.38 -1.83
CA SER A 324 9.20 8.59 -3.10
C SER A 324 7.78 8.00 -3.14
N LYS A 325 7.49 7.04 -2.26
CA LYS A 325 6.16 6.43 -2.10
C LYS A 325 5.15 7.35 -1.41
N ALA A 326 5.55 8.47 -0.82
CA ALA A 326 4.66 9.49 -0.26
C ALA A 326 3.99 10.29 -1.37
N THR A 327 2.90 9.78 -1.92
CA THR A 327 2.16 10.36 -3.05
C THR A 327 0.93 11.16 -2.63
N ASN A 328 0.76 11.42 -1.33
CA ASN A 328 -0.28 12.26 -0.75
C ASN A 328 0.27 13.10 0.42
N VAL A 329 -0.50 14.09 0.86
CA VAL A 329 -0.11 15.05 1.90
C VAL A 329 0.11 14.37 3.25
N ASP A 330 -0.77 13.44 3.63
CA ASP A 330 -0.67 12.73 4.92
C ASP A 330 0.61 11.91 5.01
N ALA A 331 0.97 11.18 3.94
CA ALA A 331 2.21 10.41 3.93
C ALA A 331 3.44 11.31 4.13
N CYS A 332 3.48 12.47 3.46
CA CYS A 332 4.55 13.45 3.64
C CYS A 332 4.54 14.06 5.05
N TRP A 333 3.37 14.31 5.61
CA TRP A 333 3.24 14.81 6.98
C TRP A 333 3.89 13.86 7.99
N TYR A 334 3.58 12.57 7.91
CA TYR A 334 4.19 11.56 8.78
C TYR A 334 5.69 11.38 8.53
N ALA A 335 6.12 11.47 7.26
CA ALA A 335 7.54 11.41 6.94
C ALA A 335 8.30 12.57 7.58
N LEU A 336 7.78 13.78 7.44
CA LEU A 336 8.40 14.98 8.00
C LEU A 336 8.33 15.02 9.55
N GLU A 337 7.22 14.55 10.15
CA GLU A 337 7.07 14.41 11.59
C GLU A 337 8.14 13.49 12.22
N SER A 338 8.55 12.46 11.47
CA SER A 338 9.58 11.52 11.91
C SER A 338 11.02 12.06 11.81
N MET A 339 11.22 13.24 11.22
CA MET A 339 12.55 13.84 11.11
C MET A 339 13.00 14.43 12.46
N THR A 340 14.23 14.12 12.84
CA THR A 340 14.85 14.58 14.11
C THR A 340 15.92 15.63 13.90
N THR A 341 16.23 16.00 12.66
CA THR A 341 17.22 17.02 12.28
C THR A 341 16.58 18.05 11.36
N PRO A 342 17.14 19.27 11.25
CA PRO A 342 16.67 20.26 10.29
C PRO A 342 16.66 19.65 8.88
N THR A 343 15.57 19.85 8.14
CA THR A 343 15.29 19.09 6.91
C THR A 343 15.14 20.00 5.69
N ILE A 344 15.77 19.64 4.59
CA ILE A 344 15.44 20.14 3.25
C ILE A 344 14.42 19.16 2.67
N LEU A 345 13.21 19.66 2.39
CA LEU A 345 12.10 18.84 1.90
C LEU A 345 11.94 19.02 0.40
N ILE A 346 11.91 17.88 -0.32
CA ILE A 346 11.61 17.83 -1.76
C ILE A 346 10.12 17.53 -1.92
N LEU A 347 9.38 18.45 -2.55
CA LEU A 347 7.95 18.40 -2.84
C LEU A 347 7.72 18.47 -4.34
N GLY A 348 6.64 17.86 -4.83
CA GLY A 348 6.19 18.05 -6.21
C GLY A 348 5.85 16.78 -6.96
N GLY A 349 5.37 17.00 -8.19
CA GLY A 349 4.82 15.98 -9.06
C GLY A 349 3.41 16.33 -9.53
N ARG A 350 2.67 15.35 -10.06
CA ARG A 350 1.28 15.55 -10.51
C ARG A 350 0.34 15.69 -9.30
N ASP A 351 -0.10 16.91 -9.04
CA ASP A 351 -1.10 17.23 -8.02
C ASP A 351 -2.49 16.67 -8.38
N LYS A 352 -3.19 16.08 -7.40
CA LYS A 352 -4.53 15.50 -7.55
C LYS A 352 -5.60 16.30 -6.80
N GLY A 353 -5.39 17.59 -6.58
CA GLY A 353 -6.28 18.41 -5.77
C GLY A 353 -5.87 18.51 -4.31
N ASN A 354 -4.60 18.31 -3.98
CA ASN A 354 -4.08 18.34 -2.61
C ASN A 354 -4.44 19.64 -1.87
N ASP A 355 -4.82 19.53 -0.60
CA ASP A 355 -4.81 20.61 0.38
C ASP A 355 -3.53 20.52 1.21
N TYR A 356 -2.62 21.49 1.04
CA TYR A 356 -1.33 21.51 1.75
C TYR A 356 -1.39 22.19 3.12
N LYS A 357 -2.53 22.79 3.52
CA LYS A 357 -2.65 23.50 4.79
C LYS A 357 -2.23 22.68 6.01
N PRO A 358 -2.58 21.38 6.13
CA PRO A 358 -2.15 20.57 7.27
C PRO A 358 -0.63 20.44 7.41
N LEU A 359 0.11 20.56 6.29
CA LEU A 359 1.56 20.39 6.27
C LEU A 359 2.32 21.66 6.67
N LEU A 360 1.73 22.84 6.46
CA LEU A 360 2.41 24.14 6.66
C LEU A 360 3.02 24.33 8.06
N PRO A 361 2.33 24.01 9.17
CA PRO A 361 2.91 24.17 10.51
C PRO A 361 4.18 23.33 10.69
N LEU A 362 4.16 22.08 10.21
CA LEU A 362 5.27 21.15 10.36
C LEU A 362 6.45 21.51 9.46
N VAL A 363 6.17 21.99 8.23
CA VAL A 363 7.20 22.52 7.32
C VAL A 363 7.90 23.71 7.97
N LYS A 364 7.16 24.65 8.57
CA LYS A 364 7.74 25.80 9.28
C LYS A 364 8.60 25.39 10.49
N GLU A 365 8.22 24.31 11.18
CA GLU A 365 8.94 23.80 12.36
C GLU A 365 10.21 23.03 11.99
N ARG A 366 10.14 22.16 10.97
CA ARG A 366 11.16 21.15 10.68
C ARG A 366 12.06 21.50 9.50
N CYS A 367 11.57 22.31 8.55
CA CYS A 367 12.32 22.56 7.33
C CYS A 367 13.21 23.78 7.41
N VAL A 368 14.39 23.68 6.82
CA VAL A 368 15.36 24.77 6.62
C VAL A 368 15.45 25.18 5.15
N GLY A 369 14.79 24.45 4.25
CA GLY A 369 14.70 24.74 2.84
C GLY A 369 13.71 23.82 2.13
N LEU A 370 13.22 24.26 0.98
CA LEU A 370 12.30 23.53 0.11
C LEU A 370 12.88 23.42 -1.29
N VAL A 371 12.71 22.25 -1.91
CA VAL A 371 13.05 22.02 -3.31
C VAL A 371 11.80 21.50 -4.01
N TYR A 372 11.31 22.23 -5.00
CA TYR A 372 10.15 21.80 -5.78
C TYR A 372 10.63 20.99 -6.99
N LEU A 373 9.99 19.86 -7.23
CA LEU A 373 10.34 18.92 -8.29
C LEU A 373 9.07 18.50 -9.04
N GLY A 374 8.78 19.14 -10.17
CA GLY A 374 7.60 18.85 -10.97
C GLY A 374 7.62 19.56 -12.32
N ALA A 375 6.76 19.13 -13.22
CA ALA A 375 6.57 19.84 -14.50
C ALA A 375 5.91 21.21 -14.31
N ASN A 376 5.08 21.37 -13.27
CA ASN A 376 4.45 22.63 -12.88
C ASN A 376 4.38 22.70 -11.35
N ASN A 377 5.12 23.65 -10.76
CA ASN A 377 5.24 23.84 -9.33
C ASN A 377 4.46 25.04 -8.79
N GLN A 378 3.63 25.72 -9.62
CA GLN A 378 2.93 26.95 -9.23
C GLN A 378 2.12 26.79 -7.95
N LYS A 379 1.39 25.68 -7.80
CA LYS A 379 0.58 25.42 -6.61
C LYS A 379 1.42 25.26 -5.33
N LEU A 380 2.67 24.78 -5.43
CA LEU A 380 3.60 24.72 -4.31
C LEU A 380 4.06 26.12 -3.94
N HIS A 381 4.41 26.98 -4.91
CA HIS A 381 4.72 28.38 -4.69
C HIS A 381 3.57 29.10 -3.98
N ASP A 382 2.34 28.95 -4.45
CA ASP A 382 1.15 29.58 -3.86
C ASP A 382 0.90 29.19 -2.40
N ASN A 383 1.34 27.99 -1.98
CA ASN A 383 1.11 27.50 -0.62
C ASN A 383 2.30 27.68 0.32
N PHE A 384 3.54 27.55 -0.16
CA PHE A 384 4.71 27.46 0.72
C PHE A 384 5.63 28.67 0.69
N ASP A 385 5.66 29.52 -0.33
CA ASP A 385 6.59 30.64 -0.41
C ASP A 385 6.38 31.68 0.69
N ALA A 386 5.13 31.81 1.15
CA ALA A 386 4.79 32.72 2.27
C ALA A 386 5.44 32.29 3.61
N LEU A 387 6.01 31.08 3.72
CA LEU A 387 6.75 30.64 4.89
C LEU A 387 8.13 31.30 5.01
N GLY A 388 8.64 31.93 3.95
CA GLY A 388 9.92 32.64 3.93
C GLY A 388 11.16 31.72 4.02
N LEU A 389 11.01 30.43 3.73
CA LEU A 389 12.12 29.49 3.65
C LEU A 389 12.88 29.65 2.33
N PRO A 390 14.19 29.31 2.28
CA PRO A 390 14.89 29.18 1.01
C PRO A 390 14.22 28.15 0.09
N VAL A 391 13.92 28.55 -1.16
CA VAL A 391 13.27 27.70 -2.16
C VAL A 391 14.17 27.52 -3.37
N ARG A 392 14.17 26.34 -3.96
CA ARG A 392 14.67 26.04 -5.30
C ARG A 392 13.57 25.37 -6.12
N ASP A 393 13.35 25.90 -7.32
CA ASP A 393 12.39 25.34 -8.28
C ASP A 393 13.14 24.51 -9.32
N THR A 394 12.76 23.24 -9.51
CA THR A 394 13.48 22.29 -10.37
C THR A 394 12.50 21.44 -11.18
N HIS A 395 12.96 21.02 -12.38
CA HIS A 395 12.16 20.26 -13.34
C HIS A 395 12.86 18.96 -13.80
N SER A 396 13.94 18.59 -13.11
CA SER A 396 14.62 17.30 -13.28
C SER A 396 15.16 16.79 -11.96
N MET A 397 15.32 15.46 -11.81
CA MET A 397 15.91 14.88 -10.60
C MET A 397 17.38 15.31 -10.45
N SER A 398 18.12 15.47 -11.54
CA SER A 398 19.51 15.92 -11.51
C SER A 398 19.64 17.32 -10.89
N ASP A 399 18.82 18.28 -11.37
CA ASP A 399 18.83 19.64 -10.84
C ASP A 399 18.35 19.68 -9.39
N CYS A 400 17.36 18.85 -9.04
CA CYS A 400 16.84 18.73 -7.70
C CYS A 400 17.93 18.24 -6.70
N VAL A 401 18.62 17.17 -7.02
CA VAL A 401 19.70 16.64 -6.17
C VAL A 401 20.85 17.64 -6.03
N LYS A 402 21.23 18.29 -7.13
CA LYS A 402 22.24 19.36 -7.12
C LYS A 402 21.82 20.53 -6.24
N ALA A 403 20.58 21.00 -6.35
CA ALA A 403 20.04 22.07 -5.51
C ALA A 403 20.06 21.68 -4.01
N CYS A 404 19.66 20.45 -3.69
CA CYS A 404 19.73 19.93 -2.33
C CYS A 404 21.17 19.90 -1.80
N PHE A 405 22.13 19.44 -2.60
CA PHE A 405 23.54 19.39 -2.23
C PHE A 405 24.12 20.77 -1.94
N GLU A 406 23.76 21.77 -2.76
CA GLU A 406 24.21 23.17 -2.58
C GLU A 406 23.56 23.85 -1.35
N MET A 407 22.34 23.47 -0.99
CA MET A 407 21.60 24.05 0.13
C MET A 407 21.93 23.42 1.47
N ALA A 408 22.19 22.11 1.49
CA ALA A 408 22.30 21.33 2.72
C ALA A 408 23.59 21.61 3.49
N LYS A 409 23.48 21.66 4.82
CA LYS A 409 24.62 21.81 5.74
C LYS A 409 24.87 20.51 6.53
N PRO A 410 26.12 20.28 6.99
CA PRO A 410 26.44 19.13 7.82
C PRO A 410 25.51 19.01 9.04
N GLY A 411 24.92 17.82 9.24
CA GLY A 411 23.97 17.54 10.33
C GLY A 411 22.49 17.67 9.91
N GLU A 412 22.21 18.14 8.70
CA GLU A 412 20.85 18.24 8.16
C GLU A 412 20.44 16.95 7.42
N THR A 413 19.16 16.85 7.13
CA THR A 413 18.56 15.77 6.31
C THR A 413 17.98 16.35 5.02
N VAL A 414 18.18 15.63 3.90
CA VAL A 414 17.45 15.82 2.64
C VAL A 414 16.39 14.72 2.54
N LEU A 415 15.13 15.12 2.49
CA LEU A 415 13.99 14.21 2.44
C LEU A 415 13.24 14.35 1.11
N LEU A 416 13.27 13.30 0.29
CA LEU A 416 12.38 13.18 -0.87
C LEU A 416 11.03 12.64 -0.38
N SER A 417 10.04 13.50 -0.12
CA SER A 417 8.67 13.11 0.27
C SER A 417 7.65 13.99 -0.48
N PRO A 418 7.35 13.63 -1.72
CA PRO A 418 6.85 14.56 -2.74
C PRO A 418 5.41 15.03 -2.59
N CYS A 419 4.56 14.42 -1.76
CA CYS A 419 3.10 14.64 -1.65
C CYS A 419 2.28 14.32 -2.89
N CYS A 420 2.92 14.12 -4.04
CA CYS A 420 2.27 14.04 -5.35
C CYS A 420 2.63 12.75 -6.08
N ALA A 421 1.74 12.36 -7.01
CA ALA A 421 2.07 11.30 -7.97
C ALA A 421 3.24 11.71 -8.88
N SER A 422 3.97 10.74 -9.42
CA SER A 422 5.23 10.96 -10.15
C SER A 422 5.08 11.08 -11.67
N PHE A 423 3.87 10.88 -12.22
CA PHE A 423 3.62 10.67 -13.66
C PHE A 423 3.80 11.91 -14.54
N ASP A 424 4.23 13.03 -13.99
CA ASP A 424 4.57 14.25 -14.75
C ASP A 424 6.00 14.23 -15.30
N LEU A 425 6.97 13.74 -14.50
CA LEU A 425 8.40 13.68 -14.87
C LEU A 425 8.95 12.26 -14.92
N PHE A 426 8.27 11.28 -14.33
CA PHE A 426 8.76 9.92 -14.16
C PHE A 426 7.74 8.88 -14.61
N LYS A 427 8.20 7.66 -14.90
CA LYS A 427 7.35 6.53 -15.30
C LYS A 427 6.40 6.10 -14.15
N ASN A 428 6.91 6.09 -12.93
CA ASN A 428 6.23 5.73 -11.70
C ASN A 428 7.02 6.25 -10.49
N MET A 429 6.57 5.97 -9.27
CA MET A 429 7.23 6.43 -8.06
C MET A 429 8.53 5.65 -7.78
N GLU A 430 8.65 4.44 -8.26
CA GLU A 430 9.87 3.64 -8.19
C GLU A 430 10.98 4.28 -9.04
N ASP A 431 10.69 4.64 -10.28
CA ASP A 431 11.62 5.34 -11.17
C ASP A 431 12.09 6.66 -10.55
N ARG A 432 11.19 7.46 -9.95
CA ARG A 432 11.53 8.67 -9.21
C ARG A 432 12.50 8.39 -8.06
N GLY A 433 12.22 7.37 -7.27
CA GLY A 433 13.05 6.97 -6.13
C GLY A 433 14.41 6.41 -6.56
N GLU A 434 14.49 5.60 -7.62
CA GLU A 434 15.74 5.07 -8.14
C GLU A 434 16.65 6.15 -8.73
N GLN A 435 16.08 7.10 -9.48
CA GLN A 435 16.85 8.23 -9.98
C GLN A 435 17.43 9.06 -8.83
N PHE A 436 16.64 9.31 -7.77
CA PHE A 436 17.12 10.00 -6.56
C PHE A 436 18.27 9.23 -5.91
N LYS A 437 18.12 7.93 -5.64
CA LYS A 437 19.15 7.09 -5.02
C LYS A 437 20.44 7.08 -5.84
N THR A 438 20.32 6.91 -7.15
CA THR A 438 21.46 6.86 -8.06
C THR A 438 22.24 8.18 -8.06
N LEU A 439 21.55 9.32 -8.16
CA LEU A 439 22.19 10.63 -8.20
C LEU A 439 22.82 11.00 -6.85
N VAL A 440 22.15 10.70 -5.75
CA VAL A 440 22.68 10.96 -4.40
C VAL A 440 23.93 10.13 -4.09
N ARG A 441 23.98 8.86 -4.54
CA ARG A 441 25.16 8.00 -4.36
C ARG A 441 26.37 8.45 -5.20
N ASN A 442 26.14 9.27 -6.22
CA ASN A 442 27.18 9.80 -7.10
C ASN A 442 27.61 11.24 -6.72
N LEU A 443 27.13 11.80 -5.60
CA LEU A 443 27.61 13.05 -5.02
C LEU A 443 28.97 12.84 -4.35
#